data_0573b492fb813d746c21a857bb4a2254
#
_entry.id   0573b492fb813d746c21a857bb4a2254
#
_cell.length_a   1.000
_cell.length_b   1.000
_cell.length_c   1.000
_cell.angle_alpha   90.00
_cell.angle_beta   90.00
_cell.angle_gamma   90.00
#
_symmetry.space_group_name_H-M   'P 1'
#
loop_
_entity.id
_entity.type
_entity.pdbx_description
1 polymer ?
#
loop_
_entity_poly.entity_id
_entity_poly.type
_entity_poly.pdbx_seq_one_letter_code
_entity_poly.pdbx_strand_id
1 'polypeptide(L)'
;MTEMGGMQKWAPTYCLFHWGPIAWSFYIVLAVAFGFMIHVRGRDKQKFSEACRPILGKLVDGWCGKLIDLLAAGTATTFSVSCPLLSAAISQVFHIPNTVVLTVLLLIVIAFVYTMTVWFGMKGVARLASVCAYLFFFLLAYVLFGGGECRYILETGFSSVGSLIQNFIGMATWTDPLRENSFVQNWSIFYWAYWMAWCIATPFFIGVISK
;
A
#
# COMPACT_ATOMS: atom_id res chain seq x y z
N MET A 1 24.25 9.84 5.31
CA MET A 1 23.95 8.84 4.25
C MET A 1 25.10 8.58 3.29
N THR A 2 25.99 9.53 3.06
CA THR A 2 27.14 9.39 2.15
C THR A 2 28.23 8.45 2.66
N GLU A 3 28.42 8.31 3.96
CA GLU A 3 29.50 7.53 4.55
C GLU A 3 29.27 6.00 4.61
N MET A 4 28.03 5.53 4.42
CA MET A 4 27.66 4.10 4.56
C MET A 4 27.19 3.45 3.25
N GLY A 5 27.73 3.81 2.11
CA GLY A 5 27.40 3.19 0.82
C GLY A 5 26.41 3.98 -0.07
N GLY A 6 26.16 5.25 0.26
CA GLY A 6 25.45 6.18 -0.61
C GLY A 6 23.98 5.84 -0.90
N MET A 7 23.40 6.56 -1.86
CA MET A 7 21.99 6.40 -2.26
C MET A 7 21.69 5.00 -2.83
N GLN A 8 22.65 4.37 -3.50
CA GLN A 8 22.48 3.04 -4.09
C GLN A 8 22.10 1.98 -3.05
N LYS A 9 22.70 2.06 -1.85
CA LYS A 9 22.40 1.15 -0.74
C LYS A 9 21.10 1.51 -0.01
N TRP A 10 20.93 2.80 0.31
CA TRP A 10 19.86 3.24 1.20
C TRP A 10 18.52 3.40 0.51
N ALA A 11 18.46 3.82 -0.76
CA ALA A 11 17.20 3.98 -1.46
C ALA A 11 16.39 2.67 -1.52
N PRO A 12 16.94 1.53 -2.02
CA PRO A 12 16.19 0.28 -2.03
C PRO A 12 15.95 -0.28 -0.61
N THR A 13 16.87 -0.03 0.36
CA THR A 13 16.68 -0.43 1.75
C THR A 13 15.46 0.27 2.36
N TYR A 14 15.29 1.57 2.15
CA TYR A 14 14.11 2.31 2.62
C TYR A 14 12.83 1.92 1.87
N CYS A 15 12.91 1.60 0.60
CA CYS A 15 11.76 1.04 -0.12
C CYS A 15 11.29 -0.26 0.51
N LEU A 16 12.21 -1.18 0.79
CA LEU A 16 11.90 -2.44 1.47
C LEU A 16 11.39 -2.22 2.90
N PHE A 17 11.94 -1.23 3.62
CA PHE A 17 11.50 -0.89 4.97
C PHE A 17 10.07 -0.37 4.98
N HIS A 18 9.75 0.64 4.16
CA HIS A 18 8.44 1.28 4.14
C HIS A 18 7.33 0.39 3.58
N TRP A 19 7.63 -0.46 2.57
CA TRP A 19 6.65 -1.31 1.90
C TRP A 19 6.71 -2.79 2.31
N GLY A 20 7.66 -3.15 3.14
CA GLY A 20 7.85 -4.50 3.64
C GLY A 20 7.32 -4.66 5.08
N PRO A 21 8.21 -4.97 6.06
CA PRO A 21 7.79 -5.34 7.42
C PRO A 21 6.90 -4.32 8.12
N ILE A 22 7.12 -3.03 7.89
CA ILE A 22 6.31 -1.96 8.51
C ILE A 22 4.86 -2.04 8.03
N ALA A 23 4.62 -2.10 6.72
CA ALA A 23 3.28 -2.22 6.17
C ALA A 23 2.56 -3.47 6.69
N TRP A 24 3.23 -4.61 6.63
CA TRP A 24 2.65 -5.89 7.06
C TRP A 24 2.41 -5.94 8.57
N SER A 25 3.21 -5.29 9.40
CA SER A 25 2.97 -5.22 10.84
C SER A 25 1.65 -4.53 11.18
N PHE A 26 1.27 -3.49 10.43
CA PHE A 26 -0.03 -2.85 10.59
C PHE A 26 -1.19 -3.71 10.09
N TYR A 27 -0.98 -4.48 9.01
CA TYR A 27 -2.06 -5.25 8.39
C TYR A 27 -2.41 -6.53 9.14
N ILE A 28 -1.41 -7.29 9.59
CA ILE A 28 -1.61 -8.64 10.14
C ILE A 28 -2.51 -8.61 11.38
N VAL A 29 -2.32 -7.67 12.28
CA VAL A 29 -3.09 -7.59 13.54
C VAL A 29 -4.59 -7.49 13.25
N LEU A 30 -4.99 -6.58 12.38
CA LEU A 30 -6.40 -6.39 12.03
C LEU A 30 -6.92 -7.47 11.09
N ALA A 31 -6.09 -8.00 10.18
CA ALA A 31 -6.46 -9.11 9.31
C ALA A 31 -6.87 -10.34 10.10
N VAL A 32 -6.16 -10.67 11.18
CA VAL A 32 -6.52 -11.76 12.09
C VAL A 32 -7.87 -11.51 12.76
N ALA A 33 -8.10 -10.28 13.25
CA ALA A 33 -9.37 -9.91 13.87
C ALA A 33 -10.55 -10.02 12.88
N PHE A 34 -10.39 -9.52 11.64
CA PHE A 34 -11.42 -9.64 10.60
C PHE A 34 -11.64 -11.08 10.16
N GLY A 35 -10.58 -11.84 9.92
CA GLY A 35 -10.67 -13.25 9.56
C GLY A 35 -11.43 -14.05 10.62
N PHE A 36 -11.14 -13.83 11.90
CA PHE A 36 -11.85 -14.45 13.00
C PHE A 36 -13.33 -14.06 13.02
N MET A 37 -13.66 -12.78 12.85
CA MET A 37 -15.05 -12.30 12.84
C MET A 37 -15.85 -12.90 11.69
N ILE A 38 -15.28 -12.97 10.49
CA ILE A 38 -15.96 -13.45 9.29
C ILE A 38 -16.06 -14.97 9.29
N HIS A 39 -14.94 -15.67 9.51
CA HIS A 39 -14.89 -17.12 9.30
C HIS A 39 -15.26 -17.95 10.56
N VAL A 40 -14.93 -17.47 11.74
CA VAL A 40 -15.22 -18.20 13.00
C VAL A 40 -16.56 -17.77 13.59
N ARG A 41 -16.85 -16.47 13.60
CA ARG A 41 -18.12 -15.94 14.14
C ARG A 41 -19.24 -15.85 13.13
N GLY A 42 -18.98 -16.15 11.85
CA GLY A 42 -19.99 -16.17 10.79
C GLY A 42 -20.71 -14.83 10.58
N ARG A 43 -20.01 -13.72 10.78
CA ARG A 43 -20.60 -12.40 10.63
C ARG A 43 -20.53 -11.94 9.18
N ASP A 44 -21.68 -11.87 8.51
CA ASP A 44 -21.77 -11.54 7.08
C ASP A 44 -21.61 -10.04 6.76
N LYS A 45 -21.69 -9.17 7.78
CA LYS A 45 -21.55 -7.73 7.57
C LYS A 45 -20.10 -7.32 7.43
N GLN A 46 -19.73 -7.01 6.20
CA GLN A 46 -18.41 -6.55 5.81
C GLN A 46 -18.25 -5.04 6.06
N LYS A 47 -18.33 -4.63 7.34
CA LYS A 47 -18.17 -3.24 7.75
C LYS A 47 -17.12 -3.11 8.83
N PHE A 48 -16.39 -2.00 8.81
CA PHE A 48 -15.40 -1.69 9.82
C PHE A 48 -16.00 -1.54 11.21
N SER A 49 -17.14 -0.86 11.27
CA SER A 49 -17.91 -0.74 12.49
C SER A 49 -18.26 -2.10 13.10
N GLU A 50 -18.58 -3.08 12.27
CA GLU A 50 -18.89 -4.44 12.73
C GLU A 50 -17.67 -5.15 13.35
N ALA A 51 -16.48 -4.92 12.83
CA ALA A 51 -15.24 -5.43 13.44
C ALA A 51 -14.95 -4.82 14.81
N CYS A 52 -15.38 -3.59 15.06
CA CYS A 52 -15.27 -2.92 16.36
C CYS A 52 -16.36 -3.36 17.36
N ARG A 53 -17.36 -4.11 16.94
CA ARG A 53 -18.49 -4.55 17.78
C ARG A 53 -18.10 -5.30 19.06
N PRO A 54 -17.07 -6.17 19.09
CA PRO A 54 -16.65 -6.83 20.32
C PRO A 54 -16.25 -5.85 21.44
N ILE A 55 -15.76 -4.67 21.07
CA ILE A 55 -15.29 -3.63 21.99
C ILE A 55 -16.41 -2.61 22.26
N LEU A 56 -17.09 -2.13 21.19
CA LEU A 56 -18.06 -1.05 21.26
C LEU A 56 -19.51 -1.50 21.42
N GLY A 57 -19.78 -2.80 21.32
CA GLY A 57 -21.10 -3.37 21.49
C GLY A 57 -22.16 -2.75 20.56
N LYS A 58 -23.28 -2.25 21.13
CA LYS A 58 -24.38 -1.63 20.39
C LYS A 58 -24.06 -0.22 19.87
N LEU A 59 -22.99 0.42 20.31
CA LEU A 59 -22.60 1.76 19.84
C LEU A 59 -22.30 1.79 18.33
N VAL A 60 -21.90 0.66 17.75
CA VAL A 60 -21.65 0.54 16.31
C VAL A 60 -22.91 0.61 15.45
N ASP A 61 -24.10 0.40 16.01
CA ASP A 61 -25.36 0.48 15.27
C ASP A 61 -25.86 1.93 15.11
N GLY A 62 -25.24 2.87 15.86
CA GLY A 62 -25.56 4.27 15.87
C GLY A 62 -24.60 5.15 15.04
N TRP A 63 -24.49 6.39 15.49
CA TRP A 63 -23.62 7.40 14.89
C TRP A 63 -22.12 7.00 14.92
N CYS A 64 -21.68 6.38 16.00
CA CYS A 64 -20.30 5.93 16.16
C CYS A 64 -19.89 4.96 15.04
N GLY A 65 -20.73 3.99 14.71
CA GLY A 65 -20.48 3.07 13.60
C GLY A 65 -20.43 3.77 12.24
N LYS A 66 -21.30 4.73 11.98
CA LYS A 66 -21.27 5.54 10.74
C LYS A 66 -19.99 6.34 10.61
N LEU A 67 -19.49 6.91 11.71
CA LEU A 67 -18.22 7.64 11.74
C LEU A 67 -17.03 6.71 11.46
N ILE A 68 -16.99 5.53 12.06
CA ILE A 68 -15.97 4.51 11.80
C ILE A 68 -15.95 4.12 10.33
N ASP A 69 -17.13 3.82 9.75
CA ASP A 69 -17.24 3.43 8.34
C ASP A 69 -16.86 4.59 7.39
N LEU A 70 -17.17 5.85 7.75
CA LEU A 70 -16.76 7.04 7.00
C LEU A 70 -15.23 7.23 7.02
N LEU A 71 -14.61 7.08 8.19
CA LEU A 71 -13.15 7.16 8.32
C LEU A 71 -12.47 6.03 7.53
N ALA A 72 -13.05 4.83 7.54
CA ALA A 72 -12.58 3.72 6.72
C ALA A 72 -12.69 4.02 5.22
N ALA A 73 -13.79 4.63 4.77
CA ALA A 73 -13.97 5.06 3.38
C ALA A 73 -12.96 6.16 2.97
N GLY A 74 -12.50 6.97 3.92
CA GLY A 74 -11.46 7.99 3.69
C GLY A 74 -10.12 7.43 3.18
N THR A 75 -9.87 6.12 3.35
CA THR A 75 -8.68 5.45 2.79
C THR A 75 -8.68 5.43 1.25
N ALA A 76 -9.83 5.63 0.62
CA ALA A 76 -9.92 5.80 -0.84
C ALA A 76 -9.11 7.02 -1.36
N THR A 77 -8.76 7.96 -0.47
CA THR A 77 -7.89 9.11 -0.81
C THR A 77 -6.49 8.68 -1.27
N THR A 78 -6.04 7.48 -0.95
CA THR A 78 -4.76 6.93 -1.44
C THR A 78 -4.69 6.88 -2.96
N PHE A 79 -5.83 6.70 -3.62
CA PHE A 79 -5.93 6.73 -5.06
C PHE A 79 -5.49 8.10 -5.63
N SER A 80 -5.74 9.18 -4.90
CA SER A 80 -5.32 10.53 -5.30
C SER A 80 -3.79 10.71 -5.33
N VAL A 81 -3.05 9.94 -4.54
CA VAL A 81 -1.57 9.96 -4.53
C VAL A 81 -1.00 9.11 -5.68
N SER A 82 -1.66 8.00 -6.01
CA SER A 82 -1.19 7.08 -7.06
C SER A 82 -1.35 7.63 -8.47
N CYS A 83 -2.41 8.40 -8.74
CA CYS A 83 -2.66 8.95 -10.07
C CYS A 83 -1.59 9.94 -10.57
N PRO A 84 -1.08 10.89 -9.78
CA PRO A 84 0.02 11.77 -10.18
C PRO A 84 1.31 10.99 -10.46
N LEU A 85 1.60 9.94 -9.70
CA LEU A 85 2.78 9.08 -9.95
C LEU A 85 2.67 8.34 -11.28
N LEU A 86 1.48 7.79 -11.58
CA LEU A 86 1.22 7.14 -12.86
C LEU A 86 1.32 8.14 -14.02
N SER A 87 0.77 9.35 -13.84
CA SER A 87 0.88 10.44 -14.82
C SER A 87 2.34 10.81 -15.10
N ALA A 88 3.17 10.92 -14.06
CA ALA A 88 4.59 11.19 -14.21
C ALA A 88 5.33 10.05 -14.95
N ALA A 89 5.02 8.80 -14.64
CA ALA A 89 5.61 7.65 -15.33
C ALA A 89 5.23 7.61 -16.82
N ILE A 90 3.96 7.82 -17.15
CA ILE A 90 3.48 7.89 -18.54
C ILE A 90 4.13 9.05 -19.28
N SER A 91 4.20 10.22 -18.65
CA SER A 91 4.87 11.40 -19.19
C SER A 91 6.32 11.12 -19.59
N GLN A 92 7.06 10.41 -18.74
CA GLN A 92 8.44 10.03 -19.02
C GLN A 92 8.58 9.01 -20.15
N VAL A 93 7.72 8.00 -20.18
CA VAL A 93 7.77 6.93 -21.20
C VAL A 93 7.41 7.46 -22.58
N PHE A 94 6.36 8.28 -22.68
CA PHE A 94 5.85 8.80 -23.95
C PHE A 94 6.38 10.20 -24.33
N HIS A 95 7.26 10.78 -23.50
CA HIS A 95 7.80 12.12 -23.69
C HIS A 95 6.74 13.21 -23.86
N ILE A 96 5.59 13.07 -23.18
CA ILE A 96 4.51 14.05 -23.16
C ILE A 96 4.57 14.89 -21.89
N PRO A 97 4.12 16.16 -21.92
CA PRO A 97 4.18 17.00 -20.73
C PRO A 97 3.29 16.44 -19.61
N ASN A 98 3.86 16.38 -18.40
CA ASN A 98 3.12 15.97 -17.20
C ASN A 98 2.19 17.11 -16.76
N THR A 99 0.94 17.07 -17.18
CA THR A 99 -0.07 18.08 -16.89
C THR A 99 -1.16 17.56 -15.97
N VAL A 100 -1.84 18.46 -15.28
CA VAL A 100 -3.03 18.14 -14.49
C VAL A 100 -4.10 17.46 -15.36
N VAL A 101 -4.21 17.85 -16.62
CA VAL A 101 -5.15 17.26 -17.58
C VAL A 101 -4.86 15.77 -17.78
N LEU A 102 -3.59 15.38 -17.94
CA LEU A 102 -3.19 13.97 -18.06
C LEU A 102 -3.61 13.18 -16.81
N THR A 103 -3.35 13.72 -15.63
CA THR A 103 -3.73 13.09 -14.36
C THR A 103 -5.25 12.92 -14.25
N VAL A 104 -6.04 13.93 -14.63
CA VAL A 104 -7.50 13.88 -14.60
C VAL A 104 -8.04 12.85 -15.60
N LEU A 105 -7.50 12.80 -16.82
CA LEU A 105 -7.87 11.80 -17.82
C LEU A 105 -7.62 10.38 -17.34
N LEU A 106 -6.44 10.14 -16.75
CA LEU A 106 -6.10 8.85 -16.16
C LEU A 106 -7.06 8.47 -15.02
N LEU A 107 -7.39 9.43 -14.16
CA LEU A 107 -8.34 9.23 -13.08
C LEU A 107 -9.73 8.81 -13.62
N ILE A 108 -10.21 9.47 -14.66
CA ILE A 108 -11.49 9.13 -15.30
C ILE A 108 -11.45 7.72 -15.89
N VAL A 109 -10.39 7.38 -16.63
CA VAL A 109 -10.23 6.05 -17.23
C VAL A 109 -10.19 4.96 -16.16
N ILE A 110 -9.42 5.15 -15.11
CA ILE A 110 -9.31 4.16 -14.02
C ILE A 110 -10.64 4.04 -13.28
N ALA A 111 -11.31 5.16 -12.98
CA ALA A 111 -12.62 5.15 -12.34
C ALA A 111 -13.66 4.41 -13.19
N PHE A 112 -13.63 4.61 -14.52
CA PHE A 112 -14.51 3.88 -15.45
C PHE A 112 -14.22 2.39 -15.44
N VAL A 113 -12.96 1.98 -15.59
CA VAL A 113 -12.55 0.56 -15.56
C VAL A 113 -12.95 -0.09 -14.24
N TYR A 114 -12.69 0.58 -13.11
CA TYR A 114 -13.07 0.10 -11.80
C TYR A 114 -14.59 -0.07 -11.66
N THR A 115 -15.36 0.94 -12.07
CA THR A 115 -16.84 0.91 -11.99
C THR A 115 -17.39 -0.24 -12.84
N MET A 116 -16.89 -0.41 -14.06
CA MET A 116 -17.28 -1.53 -14.92
C MET A 116 -16.92 -2.88 -14.29
N THR A 117 -15.76 -2.97 -13.67
CA THR A 117 -15.29 -4.20 -13.01
C THR A 117 -16.18 -4.56 -11.82
N VAL A 118 -16.56 -3.57 -11.00
CA VAL A 118 -17.46 -3.76 -9.86
C VAL A 118 -18.87 -4.15 -10.32
N TRP A 119 -19.34 -3.64 -11.47
CA TRP A 119 -20.62 -4.02 -12.06
C TRP A 119 -20.72 -5.53 -12.32
N PHE A 120 -19.62 -6.16 -12.72
CA PHE A 120 -19.56 -7.62 -12.88
C PHE A 120 -19.38 -8.40 -11.56
N GLY A 121 -19.47 -7.70 -10.41
CA GLY A 121 -19.36 -8.27 -9.08
C GLY A 121 -17.95 -8.80 -8.76
N MET A 122 -17.86 -9.62 -7.71
CA MET A 122 -16.56 -10.16 -7.22
C MET A 122 -15.77 -10.92 -8.29
N LYS A 123 -16.45 -11.55 -9.25
CA LYS A 123 -15.77 -12.24 -10.37
C LYS A 123 -15.05 -11.26 -11.29
N GLY A 124 -15.64 -10.07 -11.52
CA GLY A 124 -14.99 -9.00 -12.28
C GLY A 124 -13.75 -8.48 -11.58
N VAL A 125 -13.87 -8.18 -10.30
CA VAL A 125 -12.74 -7.71 -9.46
C VAL A 125 -11.60 -8.74 -9.44
N ALA A 126 -11.92 -10.03 -9.25
CA ALA A 126 -10.92 -11.10 -9.25
C ALA A 126 -10.21 -11.23 -10.61
N ARG A 127 -10.94 -11.10 -11.72
CA ARG A 127 -10.32 -11.12 -13.07
C ARG A 127 -9.38 -9.95 -13.29
N LEU A 128 -9.81 -8.72 -12.93
CA LEU A 128 -8.95 -7.54 -13.04
C LEU A 128 -7.68 -7.70 -12.20
N ALA A 129 -7.82 -8.16 -10.95
CA ALA A 129 -6.69 -8.42 -10.06
C ALA A 129 -5.72 -9.45 -10.67
N SER A 130 -6.24 -10.53 -11.28
CA SER A 130 -5.40 -11.53 -11.95
C SER A 130 -4.65 -10.95 -13.15
N VAL A 131 -5.31 -10.13 -13.98
CA VAL A 131 -4.66 -9.44 -15.10
C VAL A 131 -3.54 -8.53 -14.61
N CYS A 132 -3.80 -7.73 -13.56
CA CYS A 132 -2.78 -6.87 -12.96
C CYS A 132 -1.59 -7.68 -12.41
N ALA A 133 -1.86 -8.83 -11.76
CA ALA A 133 -0.81 -9.72 -11.26
C ALA A 133 0.05 -10.29 -12.40
N TYR A 134 -0.56 -10.77 -13.49
CA TYR A 134 0.19 -11.25 -14.65
C TYR A 134 1.03 -10.16 -15.31
N LEU A 135 0.47 -8.96 -15.47
CA LEU A 135 1.21 -7.80 -15.99
C LEU A 135 2.39 -7.43 -15.09
N PHE A 136 2.18 -7.46 -13.77
CA PHE A 136 3.24 -7.21 -12.80
C PHE A 136 4.39 -8.22 -12.93
N PHE A 137 4.09 -9.52 -12.97
CA PHE A 137 5.12 -10.55 -13.11
C PHE A 137 5.82 -10.48 -14.47
N PHE A 138 5.09 -10.17 -15.54
CA PHE A 138 5.66 -9.96 -16.86
C PHE A 138 6.64 -8.77 -16.85
N LEU A 139 6.24 -7.64 -16.29
CA LEU A 139 7.09 -6.46 -16.17
C LEU A 139 8.33 -6.74 -15.31
N LEU A 140 8.16 -7.45 -14.20
CA LEU A 140 9.26 -7.86 -13.33
C LEU A 140 10.27 -8.74 -14.08
N ALA A 141 9.80 -9.73 -14.82
CA ALA A 141 10.64 -10.59 -15.64
C ALA A 141 11.35 -9.80 -16.75
N TYR A 142 10.62 -8.89 -17.41
CA TYR A 142 11.21 -8.00 -18.42
C TYR A 142 12.33 -7.12 -17.86
N VAL A 143 12.11 -6.48 -16.71
CA VAL A 143 13.14 -5.64 -16.07
C VAL A 143 14.33 -6.48 -15.64
N LEU A 144 14.09 -7.67 -15.07
CA LEU A 144 15.17 -8.53 -14.58
C LEU A 144 16.03 -9.13 -15.72
N PHE A 145 15.39 -9.59 -16.79
CA PHE A 145 16.10 -10.31 -17.86
C PHE A 145 16.34 -9.48 -19.12
N GLY A 146 15.44 -8.53 -19.42
CA GLY A 146 15.51 -7.69 -20.61
C GLY A 146 16.31 -6.41 -20.42
N GLY A 147 16.47 -5.93 -19.18
CA GLY A 147 17.17 -4.70 -18.86
C GLY A 147 18.72 -4.78 -18.91
N GLY A 148 19.28 -5.98 -19.05
CA GLY A 148 20.72 -6.20 -19.11
C GLY A 148 21.46 -6.10 -17.77
N GLU A 149 20.81 -5.64 -16.71
CA GLU A 149 21.42 -5.35 -15.40
C GLU A 149 20.99 -6.37 -14.30
N CYS A 150 20.69 -7.60 -14.71
CA CYS A 150 20.18 -8.66 -13.81
C CYS A 150 21.10 -8.86 -12.57
N ARG A 151 22.40 -8.90 -12.79
CA ARG A 151 23.38 -9.06 -11.70
C ARG A 151 23.30 -7.91 -10.70
N TYR A 152 23.30 -6.66 -11.18
CA TYR A 152 23.21 -5.47 -10.35
C TYR A 152 21.91 -5.46 -9.53
N ILE A 153 20.78 -5.81 -10.15
CA ILE A 153 19.47 -5.87 -9.47
C ILE A 153 19.50 -6.90 -8.34
N LEU A 154 20.03 -8.09 -8.60
CA LEU A 154 20.10 -9.15 -7.58
C LEU A 154 21.07 -8.79 -6.45
N GLU A 155 22.27 -8.34 -6.77
CA GLU A 155 23.27 -7.96 -5.76
C GLU A 155 22.78 -6.80 -4.89
N THR A 156 22.16 -5.80 -5.49
CA THR A 156 21.55 -4.66 -4.78
C THR A 156 20.37 -5.11 -3.91
N GLY A 157 19.52 -6.01 -4.43
CA GLY A 157 18.41 -6.58 -3.69
C GLY A 157 18.86 -7.32 -2.42
N PHE A 158 19.82 -8.24 -2.55
CA PHE A 158 20.37 -8.97 -1.40
C PHE A 158 21.05 -8.05 -0.39
N SER A 159 21.84 -7.09 -0.86
CA SER A 159 22.49 -6.11 0.00
C SER A 159 21.49 -5.25 0.75
N SER A 160 20.37 -4.89 0.11
CA SER A 160 19.31 -4.09 0.70
C SER A 160 18.53 -4.87 1.77
N VAL A 161 18.26 -6.15 1.54
CA VAL A 161 17.66 -7.03 2.55
C VAL A 161 18.56 -7.15 3.77
N GLY A 162 19.85 -7.40 3.57
CA GLY A 162 20.82 -7.45 4.66
C GLY A 162 20.89 -6.13 5.45
N SER A 163 20.93 -5.00 4.73
CA SER A 163 20.93 -3.67 5.36
C SER A 163 19.63 -3.38 6.12
N LEU A 164 18.48 -3.84 5.60
CA LEU A 164 17.19 -3.72 6.28
C LEU A 164 17.21 -4.48 7.61
N ILE A 165 17.60 -5.74 7.60
CA ILE A 165 17.64 -6.58 8.81
C ILE A 165 18.57 -5.96 9.85
N GLN A 166 19.76 -5.55 9.44
CA GLN A 166 20.77 -4.99 10.33
C GLN A 166 20.33 -3.67 10.98
N ASN A 167 19.61 -2.81 10.24
CA ASN A 167 19.28 -1.46 10.69
C ASN A 167 17.81 -1.29 11.05
N PHE A 168 16.99 -2.35 11.00
CA PHE A 168 15.55 -2.28 11.12
C PHE A 168 15.07 -1.51 12.37
N ILE A 169 15.60 -1.86 13.54
CA ILE A 169 15.20 -1.22 14.81
C ILE A 169 15.57 0.25 14.81
N GLY A 170 16.80 0.58 14.38
CA GLY A 170 17.24 1.96 14.28
C GLY A 170 16.37 2.78 13.32
N MET A 171 16.02 2.22 12.15
CA MET A 171 15.15 2.88 11.19
C MET A 171 13.71 3.03 11.71
N ALA A 172 13.21 2.06 12.48
CA ALA A 172 11.84 2.08 13.01
C ALA A 172 11.67 3.02 14.21
N THR A 173 12.71 3.24 14.99
CA THR A 173 12.66 4.06 16.21
C THR A 173 13.19 5.48 16.04
N TRP A 174 13.91 5.75 14.95
CA TRP A 174 14.48 7.05 14.67
C TRP A 174 13.42 8.02 14.14
N THR A 175 13.02 8.98 14.94
CA THR A 175 12.03 10.01 14.59
C THR A 175 12.64 11.36 14.24
N ASP A 176 13.98 11.47 14.31
CA ASP A 176 14.71 12.72 14.08
C ASP A 176 14.15 13.90 14.90
N PRO A 177 14.29 13.87 16.25
CA PRO A 177 13.66 14.86 17.15
C PRO A 177 14.15 16.29 16.92
N LEU A 178 15.35 16.47 16.40
CA LEU A 178 15.91 17.78 16.05
C LEU A 178 15.46 18.29 14.69
N ARG A 179 14.74 17.45 13.92
CA ARG A 179 14.24 17.77 12.57
C ARG A 179 15.31 18.21 11.57
N GLU A 180 16.50 17.68 11.69
CA GLU A 180 17.63 17.99 10.81
C GLU A 180 17.58 17.22 9.50
N ASN A 181 16.92 16.06 9.49
CA ASN A 181 16.83 15.18 8.34
C ASN A 181 15.45 15.28 7.67
N SER A 182 15.37 16.07 6.62
CA SER A 182 14.14 16.25 5.85
C SER A 182 13.57 14.93 5.27
N PHE A 183 14.40 13.95 4.97
CA PHE A 183 13.95 12.65 4.47
C PHE A 183 13.13 11.91 5.54
N VAL A 184 13.61 11.84 6.78
CA VAL A 184 12.89 11.18 7.87
C VAL A 184 11.56 11.87 8.12
N GLN A 185 11.54 13.22 8.19
CA GLN A 185 10.34 14.00 8.45
C GLN A 185 9.30 13.87 7.33
N ASN A 186 9.73 13.91 6.07
CA ASN A 186 8.82 13.93 4.93
C ASN A 186 8.41 12.52 4.45
N TRP A 187 9.24 11.49 4.70
CA TRP A 187 9.02 10.15 4.18
C TRP A 187 8.73 9.12 5.26
N SER A 188 9.56 8.94 6.26
CA SER A 188 9.34 7.89 7.25
C SER A 188 8.10 8.17 8.11
N ILE A 189 7.93 9.40 8.60
CA ILE A 189 6.76 9.80 9.38
C ILE A 189 5.50 9.79 8.51
N PHE A 190 5.62 10.24 7.26
CA PHE A 190 4.54 10.15 6.28
C PHE A 190 4.08 8.71 6.07
N TYR A 191 5.00 7.76 5.86
CA TYR A 191 4.65 6.36 5.67
C TYR A 191 4.03 5.74 6.93
N TRP A 192 4.43 6.10 8.11
CA TRP A 192 3.76 5.62 9.33
C TRP A 192 2.31 6.09 9.41
N ALA A 193 2.05 7.36 9.17
CA ALA A 193 0.69 7.90 9.11
C ALA A 193 -0.12 7.26 7.98
N TYR A 194 0.49 7.05 6.83
CA TYR A 194 -0.09 6.38 5.67
C TYR A 194 -0.47 4.94 5.97
N TRP A 195 0.42 4.15 6.59
CA TRP A 195 0.12 2.77 6.95
C TRP A 195 -0.92 2.67 8.06
N MET A 196 -0.95 3.59 9.00
CA MET A 196 -2.04 3.67 9.98
C MET A 196 -3.40 3.91 9.30
N ALA A 197 -3.47 4.78 8.31
CA ALA A 197 -4.70 4.98 7.54
C ALA A 197 -5.08 3.73 6.73
N TRP A 198 -4.09 3.06 6.12
CA TRP A 198 -4.29 1.83 5.35
C TRP A 198 -4.61 0.60 6.20
N CYS A 199 -4.18 0.56 7.45
CA CYS A 199 -4.52 -0.54 8.35
C CYS A 199 -6.03 -0.67 8.57
N ILE A 200 -6.76 0.35 8.17
CA ILE A 200 -8.22 0.34 8.22
C ILE A 200 -8.83 -0.50 7.08
N ALA A 201 -8.40 -0.38 5.84
CA ALA A 201 -9.03 -1.01 4.67
C ALA A 201 -8.42 -2.37 4.28
N THR A 202 -7.10 -2.45 4.20
CA THR A 202 -6.40 -3.63 3.67
C THR A 202 -6.61 -4.90 4.50
N PRO A 203 -6.55 -4.87 5.85
CA PRO A 203 -6.78 -6.06 6.66
C PRO A 203 -8.17 -6.65 6.50
N PHE A 204 -9.17 -5.81 6.21
CA PHE A 204 -10.50 -6.26 5.90
C PHE A 204 -10.51 -7.18 4.67
N PHE A 205 -9.90 -6.75 3.56
CA PHE A 205 -9.80 -7.58 2.36
C PHE A 205 -9.00 -8.85 2.61
N ILE A 206 -7.89 -8.78 3.33
CA ILE A 206 -7.09 -9.95 3.68
C ILE A 206 -7.93 -10.93 4.52
N GLY A 207 -8.68 -10.45 5.50
CA GLY A 207 -9.58 -11.27 6.32
C GLY A 207 -10.68 -11.95 5.50
N VAL A 208 -11.20 -11.29 4.46
CA VAL A 208 -12.23 -11.87 3.56
C VAL A 208 -11.68 -13.01 2.71
N ILE A 209 -10.46 -12.89 2.19
CA ILE A 209 -9.86 -13.86 1.27
C ILE A 209 -9.05 -14.97 1.95
N SER A 210 -8.72 -14.81 3.22
CA SER A 210 -7.95 -15.80 4.01
C SER A 210 -8.85 -16.95 4.52
N LYS A 211 -9.44 -17.71 3.59
CA LYS A 211 -10.34 -18.82 3.92
C LYS A 211 -9.60 -20.14 3.97
#